data_b8f395f7a22c3157be6fa048ea0fb831
#
_entry.id   b8f395f7a22c3157be6fa048ea0fb831
#
_cell.length_a   1.000
_cell.length_b   1.000
_cell.length_c   1.000
_cell.angle_alpha   90.00
_cell.angle_beta   90.00
_cell.angle_gamma   90.00
#
_symmetry.space_group_name_H-M   'P 1'
#
loop_
_entity.id
_entity.type
_entity.pdbx_description
1 polymer ?
#
loop_
_entity_poly.entity_id
_entity_poly.type
_entity_poly.pdbx_seq_one_letter_code
_entity_poly.pdbx_strand_id
1 'polypeptide(L)'
;EESEDPRSELVHRLLEHEKFKNAAQMLYQKQQIEEHVWSKPDKSLYESEGTEGEIVVSLVDLVKVFQQVLERRREVSRVELQHEQFTVAQMIAQLRAQLLASEEGVRLVEFFEACVVRHAMIAAFLAVLEMVRLQAVILVQAQLFGEIILRKHKMFDAVFSGEEPMTKIDEQYQ
;
A
#
# COMPACT_ATOMS: atom_id res chain seq x y z
N GLU A 1 19.02 1.32 -66.18
CA GLU A 1 18.54 2.20 -65.07
C GLU A 1 17.14 1.72 -64.69
N GLU A 2 17.06 0.89 -63.66
CA GLU A 2 15.79 0.53 -63.05
C GLU A 2 15.26 1.78 -62.32
N SER A 3 14.20 2.34 -62.88
CA SER A 3 13.43 3.41 -62.25
C SER A 3 12.83 2.86 -60.93
N GLU A 4 13.44 3.15 -59.79
CA GLU A 4 12.86 2.87 -58.50
C GLU A 4 11.47 3.54 -58.43
N ASP A 5 10.44 2.72 -58.32
CA ASP A 5 9.05 3.20 -58.20
C ASP A 5 8.92 4.01 -56.89
N PRO A 6 8.60 5.31 -56.94
CA PRO A 6 8.47 6.15 -55.76
C PRO A 6 7.38 5.63 -54.77
N ARG A 7 6.54 4.70 -55.19
CA ARG A 7 5.56 4.02 -54.36
C ARG A 7 6.20 2.99 -53.44
N SER A 8 7.36 2.40 -53.85
CA SER A 8 8.04 1.40 -53.00
C SER A 8 8.57 2.01 -51.71
N GLU A 9 9.10 3.24 -51.77
CA GLU A 9 9.58 3.97 -50.61
C GLU A 9 8.41 4.30 -49.64
N LEU A 10 7.25 4.72 -50.18
CA LEU A 10 6.05 5.00 -49.39
C LEU A 10 5.53 3.74 -48.67
N VAL A 11 5.48 2.62 -49.40
CA VAL A 11 5.08 1.31 -48.84
C VAL A 11 6.03 0.90 -47.72
N HIS A 12 7.34 1.09 -47.91
CA HIS A 12 8.33 0.74 -46.87
C HIS A 12 8.16 1.57 -45.62
N ARG A 13 7.96 2.88 -45.75
CA ARG A 13 7.69 3.78 -44.61
C ARG A 13 6.36 3.45 -43.88
N LEU A 14 5.34 3.06 -44.62
CA LEU A 14 4.07 2.64 -44.04
C LEU A 14 4.22 1.34 -43.23
N LEU A 15 4.97 0.36 -43.75
CA LEU A 15 5.27 -0.89 -43.07
C LEU A 15 6.11 -0.65 -41.79
N GLU A 16 7.10 0.23 -41.85
CA GLU A 16 7.86 0.62 -40.68
C GLU A 16 6.98 1.30 -39.63
N HIS A 17 6.12 2.24 -40.04
CA HIS A 17 5.19 2.90 -39.13
C HIS A 17 4.25 1.91 -38.47
N GLU A 18 3.73 0.93 -39.22
CA GLU A 18 2.87 -0.12 -38.66
C GLU A 18 3.61 -1.00 -37.65
N LYS A 19 4.88 -1.37 -37.96
CA LYS A 19 5.72 -2.11 -37.01
C LYS A 19 5.93 -1.34 -35.70
N PHE A 20 6.27 -0.06 -35.80
CA PHE A 20 6.46 0.78 -34.58
C PHE A 20 5.15 0.97 -33.79
N LYS A 21 4.01 1.15 -34.47
CA LYS A 21 2.72 1.25 -33.85
C LYS A 21 2.36 -0.04 -33.10
N ASN A 22 2.58 -1.19 -33.72
CA ASN A 22 2.32 -2.49 -33.09
C ASN A 22 3.25 -2.74 -31.90
N ALA A 23 4.54 -2.40 -32.02
CA ALA A 23 5.49 -2.49 -30.91
C ALA A 23 5.11 -1.58 -29.74
N ALA A 24 4.68 -0.35 -30.01
CA ALA A 24 4.20 0.56 -28.96
C ALA A 24 2.96 0.03 -28.26
N GLN A 25 2.01 -0.56 -28.98
CA GLN A 25 0.83 -1.19 -28.38
C GLN A 25 1.21 -2.40 -27.51
N MET A 26 2.14 -3.23 -27.94
CA MET A 26 2.63 -4.35 -27.15
C MET A 26 3.33 -3.90 -25.86
N LEU A 27 4.15 -2.85 -25.93
CA LEU A 27 4.82 -2.26 -24.77
C LEU A 27 3.79 -1.67 -23.78
N TYR A 28 2.78 -0.98 -24.28
CA TYR A 28 1.71 -0.44 -23.46
C TYR A 28 0.91 -1.54 -22.74
N GLN A 29 0.56 -2.63 -23.44
CA GLN A 29 -0.08 -3.78 -22.83
C GLN A 29 0.80 -4.44 -21.77
N LYS A 30 2.10 -4.59 -22.05
CA LYS A 30 3.05 -5.13 -21.09
C LYS A 30 3.18 -4.24 -19.86
N GLN A 31 3.24 -2.92 -20.03
CA GLN A 31 3.25 -1.97 -18.93
C GLN A 31 2.00 -2.13 -18.05
N GLN A 32 0.79 -2.22 -18.63
CA GLN A 32 -0.43 -2.44 -17.89
C GLN A 32 -0.42 -3.75 -17.09
N ILE A 33 0.14 -4.82 -17.66
CA ILE A 33 0.29 -6.09 -16.95
C ILE A 33 1.27 -5.93 -15.79
N GLU A 34 2.41 -5.28 -15.99
CA GLU A 34 3.42 -5.08 -14.95
C GLU A 34 2.93 -4.16 -13.83
N GLU A 35 2.11 -3.16 -14.12
CA GLU A 35 1.47 -2.31 -13.09
C GLU A 35 0.54 -3.08 -12.16
N HIS A 36 -0.02 -4.21 -12.64
CA HIS A 36 -0.86 -5.09 -11.82
C HIS A 36 -0.08 -6.23 -11.16
N VAL A 37 1.21 -6.40 -11.48
CA VAL A 37 2.09 -7.40 -10.88
C VAL A 37 2.83 -6.79 -9.70
N TRP A 38 2.44 -7.19 -8.52
CA TRP A 38 3.11 -6.82 -7.27
C TRP A 38 4.35 -7.68 -7.10
N SER A 39 5.48 -7.16 -7.52
CA SER A 39 6.77 -7.83 -7.33
C SER A 39 7.25 -7.62 -5.90
N LYS A 40 7.87 -8.65 -5.33
CA LYS A 40 8.54 -8.53 -4.03
C LYS A 40 9.71 -7.54 -4.19
N PRO A 41 9.76 -6.44 -3.41
CA PRO A 41 10.86 -5.49 -3.52
C PRO A 41 12.19 -6.17 -3.21
N ASP A 42 13.26 -5.71 -3.85
CA ASP A 42 14.61 -6.18 -3.57
C ASP A 42 14.97 -5.80 -2.11
N LYS A 43 15.18 -6.82 -1.30
CA LYS A 43 15.46 -6.64 0.13
C LYS A 43 16.76 -5.88 0.38
N SER A 44 17.72 -5.94 -0.55
CA SER A 44 19.03 -5.30 -0.42
C SER A 44 18.95 -3.76 -0.28
N LEU A 45 17.90 -3.15 -0.78
CA LEU A 45 17.69 -1.69 -0.70
C LEU A 45 17.24 -1.23 0.70
N TYR A 46 16.76 -2.14 1.54
CA TYR A 46 16.16 -1.84 2.86
C TYR A 46 16.94 -2.43 4.03
N GLU A 47 18.01 -3.20 3.76
CA GLU A 47 18.82 -3.85 4.80
C GLU A 47 19.69 -2.88 5.63
N SER A 48 19.76 -1.60 5.23
CA SER A 48 20.65 -0.61 5.88
C SER A 48 20.07 0.10 7.09
N GLU A 49 18.78 -0.04 7.41
CA GLU A 49 18.13 0.71 8.50
C GLU A 49 17.50 -0.17 9.60
N GLY A 50 17.50 -1.48 9.45
CA GLY A 50 16.92 -2.42 10.43
C GLY A 50 17.93 -2.89 11.47
N THR A 51 17.49 -3.05 12.70
CA THR A 51 18.21 -3.77 13.77
C THR A 51 18.45 -5.21 13.31
N GLU A 52 19.63 -5.76 13.56
CA GLU A 52 19.99 -7.14 13.19
C GLU A 52 18.88 -8.13 13.63
N GLY A 53 18.22 -8.79 12.66
CA GLY A 53 17.19 -9.80 12.88
C GLY A 53 15.76 -9.39 12.58
N GLU A 54 15.47 -8.13 12.23
CA GLU A 54 14.12 -7.70 11.85
C GLU A 54 13.89 -7.86 10.34
N ILE A 55 12.76 -8.50 9.98
CA ILE A 55 12.37 -8.70 8.58
C ILE A 55 11.57 -7.48 8.11
N VAL A 56 11.94 -6.91 6.97
CA VAL A 56 11.16 -5.85 6.32
C VAL A 56 9.83 -6.44 5.85
N VAL A 57 8.74 -5.91 6.40
CA VAL A 57 7.38 -6.33 6.06
C VAL A 57 7.03 -5.82 4.66
N SER A 58 6.66 -6.75 3.77
CA SER A 58 6.18 -6.37 2.44
C SER A 58 4.70 -5.96 2.48
N LEU A 59 4.29 -5.10 1.54
CA LEU A 59 2.88 -4.75 1.37
C LEU A 59 2.00 -5.99 1.17
N VAL A 60 2.52 -7.01 0.48
CA VAL A 60 1.82 -8.29 0.25
C VAL A 60 1.55 -9.03 1.56
N ASP A 61 2.52 -9.03 2.48
CA ASP A 61 2.35 -9.68 3.78
C ASP A 61 1.32 -8.93 4.64
N LEU A 62 1.31 -7.60 4.56
CA LEU A 62 0.30 -6.75 5.22
C LEU A 62 -1.12 -7.05 4.69
N VAL A 63 -1.29 -7.13 3.37
CA VAL A 63 -2.57 -7.47 2.74
C VAL A 63 -3.03 -8.87 3.13
N LYS A 64 -2.14 -9.86 3.21
CA LYS A 64 -2.49 -11.22 3.67
C LYS A 64 -3.01 -11.24 5.10
N VAL A 65 -2.32 -10.55 6.02
CA VAL A 65 -2.78 -10.45 7.42
C VAL A 65 -4.15 -9.80 7.48
N PHE A 66 -4.36 -8.72 6.72
CA PHE A 66 -5.66 -8.06 6.63
C PHE A 66 -6.77 -8.98 6.09
N GLN A 67 -6.51 -9.73 5.03
CA GLN A 67 -7.45 -10.72 4.48
C GLN A 67 -7.80 -11.80 5.50
N GLN A 68 -6.82 -12.34 6.23
CA GLN A 68 -7.07 -13.35 7.26
C GLN A 68 -8.01 -12.82 8.36
N VAL A 69 -7.81 -11.57 8.80
CA VAL A 69 -8.67 -10.97 9.82
C VAL A 69 -10.08 -10.73 9.27
N LEU A 70 -10.21 -10.26 8.02
CA LEU A 70 -11.51 -10.09 7.35
C LEU A 70 -12.27 -11.42 7.21
N GLU A 71 -11.60 -12.50 6.84
CA GLU A 71 -12.21 -13.83 6.69
C GLU A 71 -12.72 -14.37 8.01
N ARG A 72 -11.93 -14.26 9.10
CA ARG A 72 -12.38 -14.65 10.45
C ARG A 72 -13.64 -13.89 10.88
N ARG A 73 -13.79 -12.62 10.46
CA ARG A 73 -14.96 -11.79 10.80
C ARG A 73 -16.18 -12.05 9.93
N ARG A 74 -16.04 -12.65 8.76
CA ARG A 74 -17.14 -12.93 7.83
C ARG A 74 -18.20 -13.85 8.44
N GLU A 75 -17.82 -14.66 9.41
CA GLU A 75 -18.73 -15.59 10.10
C GLU A 75 -19.58 -14.94 11.21
N VAL A 76 -19.24 -13.73 11.68
CA VAL A 76 -19.85 -13.12 12.87
C VAL A 76 -20.82 -11.97 12.55
N SER A 77 -20.84 -11.41 11.35
CA SER A 77 -21.59 -10.17 11.06
C SER A 77 -22.95 -10.39 10.43
N ARG A 78 -23.99 -10.51 11.24
CA ARG A 78 -25.39 -10.18 10.91
C ARG A 78 -26.01 -9.24 11.95
N VAL A 79 -25.35 -8.15 12.27
CA VAL A 79 -25.98 -7.05 13.02
C VAL A 79 -25.68 -5.77 12.27
N GLU A 80 -26.72 -5.24 11.61
CA GLU A 80 -26.74 -3.86 11.13
C GLU A 80 -26.76 -2.95 12.34
N LEU A 81 -25.60 -2.49 12.77
CA LEU A 81 -25.47 -1.38 13.69
C LEU A 81 -25.31 -0.09 12.86
N GLN A 82 -25.97 0.96 13.32
CA GLN A 82 -26.03 2.31 12.78
C GLN A 82 -24.70 2.74 12.13
N HIS A 83 -24.78 3.42 10.98
CA HIS A 83 -23.66 3.97 10.24
C HIS A 83 -22.86 4.99 11.07
N GLU A 84 -22.02 4.53 11.98
CA GLU A 84 -20.90 5.34 12.40
C GLU A 84 -19.90 5.36 11.24
N GLN A 85 -19.74 6.53 10.64
CA GLN A 85 -18.76 6.74 9.59
C GLN A 85 -17.37 6.76 10.23
N PHE A 86 -16.66 5.64 10.15
CA PHE A 86 -15.27 5.58 10.57
C PHE A 86 -14.39 6.17 9.47
N THR A 87 -13.82 7.35 9.74
CA THR A 87 -12.90 8.00 8.81
C THR A 87 -11.46 7.51 8.98
N VAL A 88 -10.66 7.59 7.93
CA VAL A 88 -9.22 7.25 7.98
C VAL A 88 -8.50 8.12 9.01
N ALA A 89 -8.85 9.42 9.10
CA ALA A 89 -8.27 10.34 10.08
C ALA A 89 -8.57 9.95 11.53
N GLN A 90 -9.79 9.47 11.82
CA GLN A 90 -10.12 8.95 13.15
C GLN A 90 -9.28 7.71 13.50
N MET A 91 -9.08 6.80 12.54
CA MET A 91 -8.23 5.62 12.75
C MET A 91 -6.75 6.00 12.94
N ILE A 92 -6.25 7.00 12.22
CA ILE A 92 -4.91 7.56 12.44
C ILE A 92 -4.77 8.14 13.84
N ALA A 93 -5.76 8.93 14.30
CA ALA A 93 -5.75 9.50 15.65
C ALA A 93 -5.76 8.42 16.73
N GLN A 94 -6.57 7.37 16.55
CA GLN A 94 -6.62 6.23 17.45
C GLN A 94 -5.30 5.46 17.49
N LEU A 95 -4.73 5.15 16.33
CA LEU A 95 -3.45 4.44 16.22
C LEU A 95 -2.31 5.28 16.82
N ARG A 96 -2.30 6.60 16.57
CA ARG A 96 -1.36 7.52 17.19
C ARG A 96 -1.44 7.48 18.72
N ALA A 97 -2.65 7.52 19.28
CA ALA A 97 -2.84 7.46 20.74
C ALA A 97 -2.31 6.14 21.33
N GLN A 98 -2.55 5.01 20.67
CA GLN A 98 -2.02 3.71 21.10
C GLN A 98 -0.49 3.65 21.03
N LEU A 99 0.10 4.20 19.96
CA LEU A 99 1.57 4.24 19.80
C LEU A 99 2.24 5.17 20.82
N LEU A 100 1.55 6.22 21.28
CA LEU A 100 2.06 7.08 22.34
C LEU A 100 1.98 6.42 23.72
N ALA A 101 0.98 5.56 23.92
CA ALA A 101 0.78 4.84 25.18
C ALA A 101 1.68 3.60 25.34
N SER A 102 2.22 3.06 24.23
CA SER A 102 3.04 1.84 24.24
C SER A 102 4.44 2.12 23.73
N GLU A 103 5.46 1.71 24.50
CA GLU A 103 6.86 1.76 24.07
C GLU A 103 7.24 0.57 23.16
N GLU A 104 6.57 -0.56 23.34
CA GLU A 104 6.84 -1.78 22.55
C GLU A 104 6.22 -1.74 21.15
N GLY A 105 5.29 -0.80 20.92
CA GLY A 105 4.53 -0.68 19.67
C GLY A 105 3.13 -1.29 19.77
N VAL A 106 2.42 -1.37 18.64
CA VAL A 106 1.05 -1.84 18.54
C VAL A 106 1.00 -3.08 17.64
N ARG A 107 0.41 -4.16 18.11
CA ARG A 107 0.21 -5.38 17.32
C ARG A 107 -0.86 -5.15 16.28
N LEU A 108 -0.51 -5.34 15.01
CA LEU A 108 -1.39 -5.04 13.88
C LEU A 108 -2.69 -5.85 13.93
N VAL A 109 -2.61 -7.12 14.31
CA VAL A 109 -3.79 -8.00 14.40
C VAL A 109 -4.74 -7.51 15.49
N GLU A 110 -4.25 -7.18 16.68
CA GLU A 110 -5.06 -6.66 17.79
C GLU A 110 -5.74 -5.33 17.40
N PHE A 111 -5.03 -4.46 16.69
CA PHE A 111 -5.59 -3.20 16.20
C PHE A 111 -6.76 -3.42 15.25
N PHE A 112 -6.66 -4.39 14.33
CA PHE A 112 -7.76 -4.74 13.42
C PHE A 112 -8.90 -5.47 14.13
N GLU A 113 -8.59 -6.34 15.09
CA GLU A 113 -9.60 -7.08 15.86
C GLU A 113 -10.42 -6.17 16.76
N ALA A 114 -9.89 -5.05 17.19
CA ALA A 114 -10.62 -4.01 17.92
C ALA A 114 -11.70 -3.33 17.04
N CYS A 115 -11.58 -3.36 15.72
CA CYS A 115 -12.57 -2.80 14.81
C CYS A 115 -13.80 -3.71 14.71
N VAL A 116 -14.95 -3.28 15.23
CA VAL A 116 -16.18 -4.10 15.28
C VAL A 116 -16.81 -4.29 13.91
N VAL A 117 -16.82 -3.26 13.07
CA VAL A 117 -17.46 -3.27 11.75
C VAL A 117 -16.44 -3.30 10.61
N ARG A 118 -16.83 -3.88 9.47
CA ARG A 118 -15.97 -4.03 8.30
C ARG A 118 -15.45 -2.68 7.77
N HIS A 119 -16.27 -1.64 7.77
CA HIS A 119 -15.86 -0.30 7.32
C HIS A 119 -14.76 0.29 8.22
N ALA A 120 -14.88 0.14 9.55
CA ALA A 120 -13.83 0.55 10.48
C ALA A 120 -12.51 -0.19 10.23
N MET A 121 -12.58 -1.49 9.92
CA MET A 121 -11.41 -2.30 9.62
C MET A 121 -10.73 -1.85 8.32
N ILE A 122 -11.50 -1.49 7.28
CA ILE A 122 -10.95 -0.94 6.03
C ILE A 122 -10.31 0.43 6.31
N ALA A 123 -10.98 1.30 7.04
CA ALA A 123 -10.43 2.61 7.44
C ALA A 123 -9.15 2.46 8.27
N ALA A 124 -9.10 1.50 9.19
CA ALA A 124 -7.92 1.18 9.98
C ALA A 124 -6.75 0.69 9.11
N PHE A 125 -7.03 -0.15 8.11
CA PHE A 125 -6.02 -0.62 7.18
C PHE A 125 -5.44 0.54 6.34
N LEU A 126 -6.31 1.40 5.79
CA LEU A 126 -5.88 2.59 5.06
C LEU A 126 -5.08 3.55 5.95
N ALA A 127 -5.47 3.70 7.22
CA ALA A 127 -4.75 4.49 8.20
C ALA A 127 -3.32 3.98 8.42
N VAL A 128 -3.15 2.65 8.54
CA VAL A 128 -1.82 2.04 8.65
C VAL A 128 -0.98 2.32 7.42
N LEU A 129 -1.53 2.12 6.21
CA LEU A 129 -0.82 2.40 4.96
C LEU A 129 -0.40 3.86 4.85
N GLU A 130 -1.28 4.77 5.24
CA GLU A 130 -1.00 6.21 5.22
C GLU A 130 0.10 6.60 6.21
N MET A 131 0.08 6.07 7.42
CA MET A 131 1.12 6.32 8.41
C MET A 131 2.50 5.76 7.98
N VAL A 132 2.51 4.63 7.28
CA VAL A 132 3.75 4.08 6.67
C VAL A 132 4.22 4.97 5.52
N ARG A 133 3.31 5.43 4.66
CA ARG A 133 3.61 6.35 3.55
C ARG A 133 4.23 7.66 4.05
N LEU A 134 3.71 8.20 5.14
CA LEU A 134 4.20 9.41 5.78
C LEU A 134 5.50 9.19 6.58
N GLN A 135 6.01 7.97 6.62
CA GLN A 135 7.15 7.58 7.47
C GLN A 135 6.93 7.90 8.97
N ALA A 136 5.68 7.92 9.41
CA ALA A 136 5.36 8.07 10.83
C ALA A 136 5.57 6.77 11.61
N VAL A 137 5.33 5.62 10.98
CA VAL A 137 5.50 4.29 11.59
C VAL A 137 6.33 3.36 10.72
N ILE A 138 6.93 2.37 11.37
CA ILE A 138 7.59 1.22 10.74
C ILE A 138 6.85 -0.05 11.11
N LEU A 139 6.86 -1.01 10.20
CA LEU A 139 6.32 -2.34 10.39
C LEU A 139 7.46 -3.31 10.65
N VAL A 140 7.41 -3.98 11.78
CA VAL A 140 8.44 -4.93 12.23
C VAL A 140 7.85 -6.32 12.29
N GLN A 141 8.55 -7.29 11.73
CA GLN A 141 8.19 -8.70 11.78
C GLN A 141 9.44 -9.52 12.14
N ALA A 142 9.43 -10.15 13.30
CA ALA A 142 10.60 -10.90 13.79
C ALA A 142 10.85 -12.18 12.99
N GLN A 143 9.80 -12.83 12.46
CA GLN A 143 9.88 -14.10 11.72
C GLN A 143 8.95 -14.05 10.51
N LEU A 144 9.30 -14.78 9.44
CA LEU A 144 8.43 -14.97 8.28
C LEU A 144 7.07 -15.50 8.70
N PHE A 145 6.01 -14.79 8.29
CA PHE A 145 4.61 -15.06 8.66
C PHE A 145 4.31 -14.94 10.17
N GLY A 146 5.24 -14.38 10.95
CA GLY A 146 5.04 -14.04 12.34
C GLY A 146 4.18 -12.79 12.53
N GLU A 147 4.03 -12.39 13.78
CA GLU A 147 3.28 -11.22 14.18
C GLU A 147 3.92 -9.93 13.62
N ILE A 148 3.07 -9.02 13.13
CA ILE A 148 3.49 -7.70 12.65
C ILE A 148 3.22 -6.68 13.75
N ILE A 149 4.25 -5.94 14.12
CA ILE A 149 4.19 -4.89 15.15
C ILE A 149 4.45 -3.54 14.48
N LEU A 150 3.59 -2.56 14.77
CA LEU A 150 3.80 -1.16 14.38
C LEU A 150 4.61 -0.47 15.46
N ARG A 151 5.71 0.17 15.06
CA ARG A 151 6.55 1.00 15.94
C ARG A 151 6.67 2.42 15.41
N LYS A 152 6.91 3.36 16.31
CA LYS A 152 7.17 4.75 15.93
C LYS A 152 8.45 4.84 15.10
N HIS A 153 8.38 5.54 13.97
CA HIS A 153 9.56 5.92 13.19
C HIS A 153 10.19 7.18 13.78
N LYS A 154 11.47 7.45 13.46
CA LYS A 154 12.18 8.67 13.91
C LYS A 154 11.47 9.96 13.51
N MET A 155 10.70 9.93 12.42
CA MET A 155 9.92 11.08 11.92
C MET A 155 8.53 11.21 12.54
N PHE A 156 8.13 10.31 13.44
CA PHE A 156 6.79 10.30 14.04
C PHE A 156 6.38 11.65 14.62
N ASP A 157 7.22 12.23 15.48
CA ASP A 157 6.92 13.52 16.10
C ASP A 157 6.92 14.67 15.08
N ALA A 158 7.79 14.65 14.09
CA ALA A 158 7.84 15.66 13.04
C ALA A 158 6.58 15.64 12.16
N VAL A 159 6.09 14.45 11.80
CA VAL A 159 4.86 14.27 11.00
C VAL A 159 3.64 14.80 11.74
N PHE A 160 3.56 14.61 13.05
CA PHE A 160 2.40 15.02 13.86
C PHE A 160 2.56 16.38 14.55
N SER A 161 3.69 17.06 14.41
CA SER A 161 3.90 18.44 14.92
C SER A 161 3.34 19.51 13.99
N GLY A 162 3.08 19.18 12.70
CA GLY A 162 2.48 20.09 11.71
C GLY A 162 0.96 19.94 11.67
N GLU A 163 0.22 21.05 11.66
CA GLU A 163 -1.24 21.07 11.56
C GLU A 163 -1.79 20.61 10.18
N GLU A 164 -0.94 20.55 9.16
CA GLU A 164 -1.34 20.31 7.77
C GLU A 164 -1.62 18.84 7.35
N PRO A 165 -1.02 17.79 7.91
CA PRO A 165 -1.19 16.44 7.35
C PRO A 165 -2.59 15.87 7.53
N MET A 166 -3.31 16.22 8.59
CA MET A 166 -4.63 15.64 8.86
C MET A 166 -5.75 16.17 7.97
N THR A 167 -5.71 17.46 7.62
CA THR A 167 -6.75 18.09 6.78
C THR A 167 -6.71 17.58 5.33
N LYS A 168 -5.51 17.32 4.80
CA LYS A 168 -5.32 16.77 3.45
C LYS A 168 -5.77 15.30 3.33
N ILE A 169 -5.71 14.55 4.42
CA ILE A 169 -6.12 13.14 4.43
C ILE A 169 -7.65 13.04 4.33
N ASP A 170 -8.39 13.86 5.07
CA ASP A 170 -9.86 13.86 5.00
C ASP A 170 -10.38 14.28 3.62
N GLU A 171 -9.72 15.20 2.92
CA GLU A 171 -10.07 15.60 1.55
C GLU A 171 -9.78 14.52 0.50
N GLN A 172 -8.83 13.63 0.75
CA GLN A 172 -8.42 12.60 -0.21
C GLN A 172 -9.30 11.34 -0.16
N TYR A 173 -10.00 11.11 0.95
CA TYR A 173 -10.80 9.90 1.18
C TYR A 173 -12.31 10.19 1.32
N GLN A 174 -12.79 11.41 1.00
CA GLN A 174 -14.19 11.76 0.81
C GLN A 174 -14.62 11.46 -0.64
#